data_4e4efa702384e0f2e18e22a834fb49db
#
_entry.id   4e4efa702384e0f2e18e22a834fb49db
#
_cell.length_a   1.000
_cell.length_b   1.000
_cell.length_c   1.000
_cell.angle_alpha   90.00
_cell.angle_beta   90.00
_cell.angle_gamma   90.00
#
_symmetry.space_group_name_H-M   'P 1'
#
loop_
_entity.id
_entity.type
_entity.pdbx_description
1 polymer ?
#
loop_
_entity_poly.entity_id
_entity_poly.type
_entity_poly.pdbx_seq_one_letter_code
_entity_poly.pdbx_strand_id
1 'polypeptide(L)'
;MKKIIKISFALLISFAAISCSPSYNSIKRMQRIEEGVSNPTTKEELEEAIKKYDARAMDLALTEGQIGIWYKILGTRYIDQQMYGKALECFQKALSYYPDNANLYYYVGSCAGHMANASLDFDAKGTSSDEAIKKMNYLRLAESSYLQALKINPNYYRVLYGLGILYVFEFGQGDKAIPYLEKFLSVQTRDTNAMFALAGAYYLTYQFDKAIE
;
A
#
# COMPACT_ATOMS: atom_id res chain seq x y z
N MET A 1 5.35 -30.28 48.92
CA MET A 1 5.21 -30.75 47.54
C MET A 1 3.78 -30.66 46.98
N LYS A 2 2.71 -31.04 47.73
CA LYS A 2 1.32 -30.98 47.19
C LYS A 2 0.76 -29.58 46.91
N LYS A 3 1.23 -28.50 47.55
CA LYS A 3 0.79 -27.12 47.32
C LYS A 3 1.42 -26.48 46.04
N ILE A 4 2.66 -26.86 45.72
CA ILE A 4 3.37 -26.34 44.57
C ILE A 4 2.78 -26.91 43.27
N ILE A 5 2.37 -28.18 43.28
CA ILE A 5 1.73 -28.84 42.14
C ILE A 5 0.36 -28.23 41.81
N LYS A 6 -0.41 -27.80 42.81
CA LYS A 6 -1.70 -27.13 42.59
C LYS A 6 -1.58 -25.73 42.00
N ILE A 7 -0.53 -24.99 42.34
CA ILE A 7 -0.26 -23.66 41.79
C ILE A 7 0.22 -23.76 40.34
N SER A 8 1.07 -24.75 40.01
CA SER A 8 1.50 -24.99 38.63
C SER A 8 0.36 -25.43 37.72
N PHE A 9 -0.61 -26.21 38.21
CA PHE A 9 -1.76 -26.65 37.43
C PHE A 9 -2.77 -25.50 37.20
N ALA A 10 -2.94 -24.59 38.19
CA ALA A 10 -3.77 -23.38 38.03
C ALA A 10 -3.17 -22.38 37.03
N LEU A 11 -1.84 -22.23 37.00
CA LEU A 11 -1.14 -21.39 36.01
C LEU A 11 -1.20 -21.93 34.59
N LEU A 12 -1.17 -23.27 34.42
CA LEU A 12 -1.30 -23.92 33.11
C LEU A 12 -2.72 -23.80 32.53
N ILE A 13 -3.76 -23.80 33.37
CA ILE A 13 -5.15 -23.62 32.93
C ILE A 13 -5.42 -22.15 32.54
N SER A 14 -4.77 -21.17 33.19
CA SER A 14 -4.92 -19.77 32.84
C SER A 14 -4.25 -19.39 31.52
N PHE A 15 -3.18 -20.11 31.10
CA PHE A 15 -2.54 -19.90 29.79
C PHE A 15 -3.29 -20.54 28.63
N ALA A 16 -4.05 -21.61 28.87
CA ALA A 16 -4.86 -22.26 27.82
C ALA A 16 -6.14 -21.46 27.46
N ALA A 17 -6.59 -20.55 28.34
CA ALA A 17 -7.80 -19.77 28.10
C ALA A 17 -7.58 -18.49 27.25
N ILE A 18 -6.32 -18.12 26.92
CA ILE A 18 -5.99 -16.89 26.19
C ILE A 18 -5.85 -17.13 24.66
N SER A 19 -5.82 -18.38 24.19
CA SER A 19 -5.42 -18.67 22.81
C SER A 19 -6.54 -18.96 21.80
N CYS A 20 -7.83 -18.83 22.14
CA CYS A 20 -8.90 -19.01 21.14
C CYS A 20 -10.21 -18.31 21.52
N SER A 21 -10.18 -16.99 21.71
CA SER A 21 -11.43 -16.24 21.56
C SER A 21 -11.46 -15.69 20.11
N PRO A 22 -12.38 -16.19 19.24
CA PRO A 22 -12.62 -15.53 17.97
C PRO A 22 -12.93 -14.07 18.26
N SER A 23 -12.33 -13.15 17.49
CA SER A 23 -12.54 -11.72 17.71
C SER A 23 -14.05 -11.45 17.77
N TYR A 24 -14.49 -10.57 18.67
CA TYR A 24 -15.90 -10.18 18.82
C TYR A 24 -16.56 -9.87 17.46
N ASN A 25 -15.81 -9.29 16.54
CA ASN A 25 -16.27 -9.00 15.17
C ASN A 25 -16.51 -10.27 14.35
N SER A 26 -15.72 -11.33 14.53
CA SER A 26 -15.92 -12.63 13.86
C SER A 26 -17.16 -13.33 14.38
N ILE A 27 -17.40 -13.30 15.69
CA ILE A 27 -18.61 -13.88 16.31
C ILE A 27 -19.86 -13.12 15.84
N LYS A 28 -19.82 -11.79 15.88
CA LYS A 28 -20.94 -10.95 15.41
C LYS A 28 -21.21 -11.11 13.92
N ARG A 29 -20.16 -11.33 13.12
CA ARG A 29 -20.26 -11.63 11.70
C ARG A 29 -20.91 -13.00 11.47
N MET A 30 -20.50 -14.05 12.21
CA MET A 30 -21.13 -15.37 12.17
C MET A 30 -22.60 -15.32 12.60
N GLN A 31 -22.92 -14.65 13.71
CA GLN A 31 -24.30 -14.49 14.17
C GLN A 31 -25.20 -13.80 13.14
N ARG A 32 -24.71 -12.78 12.43
CA ARG A 32 -25.46 -12.14 11.33
C ARG A 32 -25.65 -13.04 10.13
N ILE A 33 -24.75 -13.97 9.89
CA ILE A 33 -24.86 -14.96 8.82
C ILE A 33 -25.91 -16.01 9.21
N GLU A 34 -25.96 -16.42 10.47
CA GLU A 34 -26.89 -17.42 11.00
C GLU A 34 -28.29 -16.89 11.26
N GLU A 35 -28.46 -15.56 11.44
CA GLU A 35 -29.78 -14.93 11.64
C GLU A 35 -30.70 -15.19 10.46
N GLY A 36 -31.66 -16.06 10.67
CA GLY A 36 -32.77 -16.29 9.75
C GLY A 36 -32.64 -17.45 8.78
N VAL A 37 -31.78 -18.44 9.06
CA VAL A 37 -31.75 -19.72 8.37
C VAL A 37 -31.94 -20.83 9.40
N SER A 38 -33.13 -21.46 9.41
CA SER A 38 -33.31 -22.76 10.05
C SER A 38 -32.44 -23.79 9.29
N ASN A 39 -31.89 -24.80 9.97
CA ASN A 39 -31.10 -25.86 9.33
C ASN A 39 -31.93 -26.50 8.18
N PRO A 40 -31.60 -26.24 6.92
CA PRO A 40 -32.34 -26.76 5.78
C PRO A 40 -32.12 -28.27 5.68
N THR A 41 -33.19 -29.02 5.50
CA THR A 41 -33.18 -30.49 5.43
C THR A 41 -33.63 -31.03 4.09
N THR A 42 -34.43 -30.26 3.36
CA THR A 42 -34.89 -30.62 2.01
C THR A 42 -34.05 -29.96 0.93
N LYS A 43 -34.11 -30.48 -0.29
CA LYS A 43 -33.40 -29.93 -1.44
C LYS A 43 -33.83 -28.50 -1.72
N GLU A 44 -35.12 -28.22 -1.67
CA GLU A 44 -35.72 -26.92 -1.93
C GLU A 44 -35.29 -25.89 -0.87
N GLU A 45 -35.28 -26.29 0.41
CA GLU A 45 -34.78 -25.44 1.51
C GLU A 45 -33.30 -25.12 1.38
N LEU A 46 -32.47 -26.09 0.90
CA LEU A 46 -31.06 -25.88 0.64
C LEU A 46 -30.84 -24.90 -0.51
N GLU A 47 -31.58 -25.03 -1.61
CA GLU A 47 -31.50 -24.11 -2.75
C GLU A 47 -31.87 -22.67 -2.35
N GLU A 48 -32.93 -22.52 -1.54
CA GLU A 48 -33.36 -21.19 -1.02
C GLU A 48 -32.32 -20.60 -0.06
N ALA A 49 -31.76 -21.42 0.84
CA ALA A 49 -30.69 -21.00 1.76
C ALA A 49 -29.47 -20.55 1.00
N ILE A 50 -28.98 -21.30 0.00
CA ILE A 50 -27.84 -20.93 -0.83
C ILE A 50 -28.09 -19.57 -1.51
N LYS A 51 -29.23 -19.41 -2.16
CA LYS A 51 -29.60 -18.14 -2.83
C LYS A 51 -29.58 -16.95 -1.87
N LYS A 52 -30.05 -17.13 -0.65
CA LYS A 52 -30.09 -16.09 0.39
C LYS A 52 -28.69 -15.74 0.89
N TYR A 53 -27.83 -16.73 1.08
CA TYR A 53 -26.44 -16.50 1.49
C TYR A 53 -25.60 -15.86 0.39
N ASP A 54 -25.78 -16.26 -0.87
CA ASP A 54 -25.13 -15.64 -2.02
C ASP A 54 -25.49 -14.15 -2.15
N ALA A 55 -26.77 -13.80 -1.98
CA ALA A 55 -27.18 -12.39 -1.98
C ALA A 55 -26.53 -11.59 -0.85
N ARG A 56 -26.46 -12.14 0.36
CA ARG A 56 -25.78 -11.50 1.50
C ARG A 56 -24.27 -11.37 1.30
N ALA A 57 -23.62 -12.37 0.72
CA ALA A 57 -22.21 -12.34 0.41
C ALA A 57 -21.89 -11.24 -0.62
N MET A 58 -22.77 -11.08 -1.61
CA MET A 58 -22.65 -10.00 -2.60
C MET A 58 -22.81 -8.61 -1.98
N ASP A 59 -23.79 -8.40 -1.08
CA ASP A 59 -23.98 -7.14 -0.35
C ASP A 59 -22.77 -6.78 0.52
N LEU A 60 -22.15 -7.77 1.17
CA LEU A 60 -20.92 -7.56 1.95
C LEU A 60 -19.74 -7.16 1.07
N ALA A 61 -19.56 -7.83 -0.07
CA ALA A 61 -18.49 -7.52 -1.02
C ALA A 61 -18.65 -6.10 -1.61
N LEU A 62 -19.89 -5.70 -1.95
CA LEU A 62 -20.18 -4.34 -2.42
C LEU A 62 -19.88 -3.30 -1.34
N THR A 63 -20.23 -3.58 -0.08
CA THR A 63 -19.96 -2.67 1.04
C THR A 63 -18.48 -2.51 1.30
N GLU A 64 -17.71 -3.59 1.29
CA GLU A 64 -16.25 -3.56 1.42
C GLU A 64 -15.61 -2.78 0.26
N GLY A 65 -16.04 -3.01 -0.96
CA GLY A 65 -15.61 -2.25 -2.13
C GLY A 65 -15.88 -0.74 -1.98
N GLN A 66 -17.06 -0.38 -1.51
CA GLN A 66 -17.41 1.03 -1.29
C GLN A 66 -16.52 1.69 -0.22
N ILE A 67 -16.18 0.99 0.85
CA ILE A 67 -15.25 1.48 1.88
C ILE A 67 -13.86 1.76 1.27
N GLY A 68 -13.35 0.86 0.43
CA GLY A 68 -12.07 1.05 -0.26
C GLY A 68 -12.07 2.29 -1.17
N ILE A 69 -13.18 2.55 -1.88
CA ILE A 69 -13.38 3.77 -2.69
C ILE A 69 -13.34 5.02 -1.80
N TRP A 70 -14.00 5.01 -0.66
CA TRP A 70 -14.02 6.16 0.25
C TRP A 70 -12.64 6.45 0.84
N TYR A 71 -11.86 5.42 1.21
CA TYR A 71 -10.47 5.61 1.62
C TYR A 71 -9.62 6.24 0.51
N LYS A 72 -9.79 5.82 -0.75
CA LYS A 72 -9.12 6.44 -1.89
C LYS A 72 -9.48 7.92 -2.02
N ILE A 73 -10.78 8.26 -1.96
CA ILE A 73 -11.26 9.65 -2.05
C ILE A 73 -10.72 10.48 -0.88
N LEU A 74 -10.76 9.95 0.34
CA LEU A 74 -10.23 10.64 1.52
C LEU A 74 -8.73 10.87 1.39
N GLY A 75 -7.98 9.88 0.91
CA GLY A 75 -6.55 10.00 0.66
C GLY A 75 -6.22 11.11 -0.36
N THR A 76 -7.00 11.24 -1.44
CA THR A 76 -6.81 12.35 -2.41
C THR A 76 -7.08 13.71 -1.78
N ARG A 77 -8.10 13.83 -0.91
CA ARG A 77 -8.37 15.08 -0.18
C ARG A 77 -7.23 15.46 0.78
N TYR A 78 -6.61 14.46 1.40
CA TYR A 78 -5.42 14.73 2.21
C TYR A 78 -4.20 15.14 1.36
N ILE A 79 -4.04 14.63 0.13
CA ILE A 79 -3.01 15.13 -0.80
C ILE A 79 -3.25 16.61 -1.12
N ASP A 80 -4.50 17.00 -1.45
CA ASP A 80 -4.87 18.39 -1.75
C ASP A 80 -4.51 19.35 -0.58
N GLN A 81 -4.50 18.82 0.64
CA GLN A 81 -4.11 19.54 1.87
C GLN A 81 -2.62 19.34 2.25
N GLN A 82 -1.83 18.66 1.41
CA GLN A 82 -0.42 18.33 1.66
C GLN A 82 -0.19 17.46 2.92
N MET A 83 -1.24 16.80 3.42
CA MET A 83 -1.19 15.91 4.58
C MET A 83 -0.77 14.49 4.17
N TYR A 84 0.44 14.35 3.61
CA TYR A 84 0.92 13.13 2.97
C TYR A 84 0.94 11.90 3.87
N GLY A 85 1.21 12.06 5.18
CA GLY A 85 1.15 10.97 6.15
C GLY A 85 -0.24 10.36 6.26
N LYS A 86 -1.28 11.20 6.43
CA LYS A 86 -2.67 10.74 6.49
C LYS A 86 -3.17 10.19 5.15
N ALA A 87 -2.72 10.79 4.04
CA ALA A 87 -3.00 10.27 2.71
C ALA A 87 -2.43 8.86 2.52
N LEU A 88 -1.19 8.64 2.95
CA LEU A 88 -0.52 7.33 2.91
C LEU A 88 -1.32 6.27 3.64
N GLU A 89 -1.74 6.55 4.88
CA GLU A 89 -2.58 5.64 5.68
C GLU A 89 -3.90 5.29 4.96
N CYS A 90 -4.54 6.29 4.36
CA CYS A 90 -5.78 6.07 3.60
C CYS A 90 -5.57 5.18 2.38
N PHE A 91 -4.50 5.41 1.58
CA PHE A 91 -4.23 4.59 0.41
C PHE A 91 -3.80 3.16 0.79
N GLN A 92 -3.06 2.98 1.88
CA GLN A 92 -2.76 1.64 2.40
C GLN A 92 -4.03 0.91 2.85
N LYS A 93 -4.98 1.60 3.47
CA LYS A 93 -6.31 1.05 3.78
C LYS A 93 -7.09 0.72 2.52
N ALA A 94 -7.09 1.59 1.51
CA ALA A 94 -7.74 1.30 0.22
C ALA A 94 -7.15 0.06 -0.46
N LEU A 95 -5.83 -0.15 -0.38
CA LEU A 95 -5.15 -1.34 -0.91
C LEU A 95 -5.59 -2.65 -0.24
N SER A 96 -6.01 -2.63 1.04
CA SER A 96 -6.55 -3.83 1.68
C SER A 96 -7.87 -4.31 1.07
N TYR A 97 -8.59 -3.42 0.37
CA TYR A 97 -9.81 -3.73 -0.38
C TYR A 97 -9.58 -3.96 -1.87
N TYR A 98 -8.56 -3.31 -2.44
CA TYR A 98 -8.22 -3.35 -3.87
C TYR A 98 -6.72 -3.61 -4.06
N PRO A 99 -6.23 -4.84 -3.75
CA PRO A 99 -4.81 -5.16 -3.76
C PRO A 99 -4.16 -5.09 -5.16
N ASP A 100 -4.94 -5.25 -6.23
CA ASP A 100 -4.45 -5.22 -7.62
C ASP A 100 -4.69 -3.86 -8.31
N ASN A 101 -4.78 -2.78 -7.54
CA ASN A 101 -5.01 -1.46 -8.10
C ASN A 101 -3.71 -0.67 -8.26
N ALA A 102 -3.16 -0.63 -9.47
CA ALA A 102 -1.92 0.10 -9.79
C ALA A 102 -1.96 1.59 -9.40
N ASN A 103 -3.14 2.22 -9.46
CA ASN A 103 -3.30 3.64 -9.12
C ASN A 103 -3.12 3.87 -7.61
N LEU A 104 -3.59 2.96 -6.76
CA LEU A 104 -3.38 3.06 -5.32
C LEU A 104 -1.90 2.92 -4.96
N TYR A 105 -1.18 1.98 -5.60
CA TYR A 105 0.26 1.86 -5.45
C TYR A 105 1.01 3.12 -5.91
N TYR A 106 0.57 3.75 -7.00
CA TYR A 106 1.11 5.05 -7.40
C TYR A 106 0.95 6.11 -6.30
N TYR A 107 -0.23 6.23 -5.71
CA TYR A 107 -0.46 7.20 -4.62
C TYR A 107 0.36 6.88 -3.36
N VAL A 108 0.49 5.61 -2.99
CA VAL A 108 1.37 5.19 -1.87
C VAL A 108 2.81 5.61 -2.15
N GLY A 109 3.32 5.32 -3.34
CA GLY A 109 4.67 5.70 -3.76
C GLY A 109 4.89 7.22 -3.75
N SER A 110 3.92 7.97 -4.29
CA SER A 110 3.97 9.43 -4.30
C SER A 110 3.96 10.04 -2.90
N CYS A 111 3.04 9.60 -2.03
CA CYS A 111 3.00 10.07 -0.63
C CYS A 111 4.29 9.72 0.12
N ALA A 112 4.83 8.52 -0.07
CA ALA A 112 6.09 8.11 0.55
C ALA A 112 7.26 8.98 0.07
N GLY A 113 7.34 9.30 -1.23
CA GLY A 113 8.34 10.24 -1.76
C GLY A 113 8.25 11.63 -1.10
N HIS A 114 7.04 12.19 -0.97
CA HIS A 114 6.85 13.45 -0.26
C HIS A 114 7.23 13.38 1.22
N MET A 115 6.93 12.28 1.90
CA MET A 115 7.34 12.05 3.29
C MET A 115 8.85 11.93 3.47
N ALA A 116 9.56 11.36 2.48
CA ALA A 116 11.01 11.31 2.46
C ALA A 116 11.62 12.71 2.34
N ASN A 117 11.07 13.57 1.48
CA ASN A 117 11.53 14.94 1.29
C ASN A 117 11.24 15.82 2.51
N ALA A 118 10.08 15.68 3.13
CA ALA A 118 9.73 16.42 4.35
C ALA A 118 10.66 16.08 5.54
N SER A 119 11.29 14.90 5.54
CA SER A 119 12.28 14.53 6.55
C SER A 119 13.59 15.32 6.40
N LEU A 120 13.86 15.97 5.26
CA LEU A 120 15.05 16.78 5.00
C LEU A 120 14.95 18.21 5.53
N ASP A 121 13.77 18.81 5.55
CA ASP A 121 13.59 20.23 6.00
C ASP A 121 13.93 20.42 7.49
N PHE A 122 14.00 19.33 8.24
CA PHE A 122 14.42 19.34 9.65
C PHE A 122 15.95 19.27 9.84
N ASP A 123 16.70 18.91 8.78
CA ASP A 123 18.13 18.55 8.82
C ASP A 123 19.10 19.73 8.83
N ALA A 124 18.65 20.98 8.79
CA ALA A 124 19.52 22.14 8.91
C ALA A 124 20.29 22.21 10.26
N LYS A 125 20.03 21.27 11.19
CA LYS A 125 20.64 21.23 12.53
C LYS A 125 21.46 19.97 12.83
N GLY A 126 21.75 19.13 11.84
CA GLY A 126 22.53 17.89 12.02
C GLY A 126 21.64 16.65 12.15
N THR A 127 21.73 15.81 11.13
CA THR A 127 20.95 14.58 10.96
C THR A 127 21.18 13.62 12.12
N SER A 128 20.13 13.28 12.87
CA SER A 128 20.20 12.08 13.69
C SER A 128 20.18 10.84 12.78
N SER A 129 20.90 9.78 13.15
CA SER A 129 20.90 8.51 12.42
C SER A 129 19.47 7.99 12.17
N ASP A 130 18.54 8.28 13.06
CA ASP A 130 17.16 7.84 13.01
C ASP A 130 16.35 8.53 11.89
N GLU A 131 16.63 9.80 11.60
CA GLU A 131 15.96 10.54 10.51
C GLU A 131 16.44 10.05 9.13
N ALA A 132 17.73 9.79 8.97
CA ALA A 132 18.28 9.18 7.76
C ALA A 132 17.68 7.79 7.49
N ILE A 133 17.53 6.98 8.53
CA ILE A 133 16.84 5.66 8.45
C ILE A 133 15.39 5.84 8.04
N LYS A 134 14.68 6.79 8.65
CA LYS A 134 13.29 7.08 8.34
C LYS A 134 13.10 7.53 6.90
N LYS A 135 13.94 8.46 6.41
CA LYS A 135 13.97 8.88 5.01
C LYS A 135 14.16 7.67 4.09
N MET A 136 15.17 6.85 4.35
CA MET A 136 15.46 5.68 3.53
C MET A 136 14.30 4.68 3.50
N ASN A 137 13.59 4.49 4.62
CA ASN A 137 12.42 3.64 4.67
C ASN A 137 11.28 4.16 3.80
N TYR A 138 11.04 5.47 3.77
CA TYR A 138 10.06 6.07 2.87
C TYR A 138 10.47 5.97 1.40
N LEU A 139 11.75 6.17 1.07
CA LEU A 139 12.25 5.99 -0.30
C LEU A 139 12.09 4.55 -0.79
N ARG A 140 12.39 3.56 0.06
CA ARG A 140 12.17 2.14 -0.26
C ARG A 140 10.69 1.79 -0.40
N LEU A 141 9.82 2.38 0.41
CA LEU A 141 8.37 2.23 0.26
C LEU A 141 7.89 2.82 -1.06
N ALA A 142 8.41 3.99 -1.46
CA ALA A 142 8.10 4.59 -2.76
C ALA A 142 8.53 3.67 -3.92
N GLU A 143 9.79 3.20 -3.90
CA GLU A 143 10.35 2.28 -4.90
C GLU A 143 9.50 1.03 -5.03
N SER A 144 9.27 0.31 -3.93
CA SER A 144 8.51 -0.95 -3.93
C SER A 144 7.07 -0.76 -4.43
N SER A 145 6.43 0.33 -4.04
CA SER A 145 5.06 0.65 -4.47
C SER A 145 5.01 0.97 -5.98
N TYR A 146 5.95 1.75 -6.48
CA TYR A 146 6.02 2.03 -7.91
C TYR A 146 6.32 0.78 -8.74
N LEU A 147 7.24 -0.08 -8.29
CA LEU A 147 7.53 -1.35 -8.94
C LEU A 147 6.30 -2.27 -8.96
N GLN A 148 5.54 -2.32 -7.86
CA GLN A 148 4.30 -3.09 -7.84
C GLN A 148 3.24 -2.49 -8.77
N ALA A 149 3.13 -1.17 -8.87
CA ALA A 149 2.24 -0.52 -9.83
C ALA A 149 2.60 -0.88 -11.29
N LEU A 150 3.89 -0.92 -11.64
CA LEU A 150 4.36 -1.33 -12.97
C LEU A 150 4.19 -2.82 -13.25
N LYS A 151 4.25 -3.67 -12.22
CA LYS A 151 3.95 -5.09 -12.36
C LYS A 151 2.49 -5.32 -12.76
N ILE A 152 1.56 -4.51 -12.23
CA ILE A 152 0.14 -4.57 -12.56
C ILE A 152 -0.13 -3.87 -13.90
N ASN A 153 0.45 -2.69 -14.13
CA ASN A 153 0.31 -1.92 -15.35
C ASN A 153 1.69 -1.45 -15.86
N PRO A 154 2.34 -2.21 -16.76
CA PRO A 154 3.68 -1.91 -17.26
C PRO A 154 3.82 -0.58 -18.03
N ASN A 155 2.70 -0.01 -18.48
CA ASN A 155 2.66 1.25 -19.23
C ASN A 155 2.14 2.44 -18.39
N TYR A 156 2.20 2.34 -17.07
CA TYR A 156 1.75 3.42 -16.21
C TYR A 156 2.79 4.55 -16.17
N TYR A 157 2.73 5.48 -17.13
CA TYR A 157 3.75 6.51 -17.34
C TYR A 157 3.98 7.42 -16.14
N ARG A 158 2.98 7.76 -15.31
CA ARG A 158 3.22 8.51 -14.08
C ARG A 158 4.17 7.79 -13.12
N VAL A 159 4.09 6.49 -13.10
CA VAL A 159 4.98 5.64 -12.28
C VAL A 159 6.35 5.52 -12.90
N LEU A 160 6.43 5.40 -14.24
CA LEU A 160 7.72 5.40 -14.96
C LEU A 160 8.49 6.68 -14.66
N TYR A 161 7.84 7.83 -14.74
CA TYR A 161 8.43 9.12 -14.36
C TYR A 161 8.84 9.14 -12.88
N GLY A 162 7.95 8.75 -11.96
CA GLY A 162 8.22 8.71 -10.52
C GLY A 162 9.43 7.85 -10.16
N LEU A 163 9.56 6.65 -10.76
CA LEU A 163 10.74 5.79 -10.57
C LEU A 163 12.01 6.41 -11.15
N GLY A 164 11.93 7.00 -12.35
CA GLY A 164 13.05 7.69 -12.94
C GLY A 164 13.60 8.79 -12.05
N ILE A 165 12.72 9.67 -11.57
CA ILE A 165 13.08 10.75 -10.63
C ILE A 165 13.69 10.18 -9.33
N LEU A 166 13.06 9.16 -8.76
CA LEU A 166 13.53 8.52 -7.53
C LEU A 166 14.94 7.95 -7.68
N TYR A 167 15.21 7.26 -8.79
CA TYR A 167 16.54 6.68 -9.05
C TYR A 167 17.60 7.73 -9.33
N VAL A 168 17.29 8.80 -10.06
CA VAL A 168 18.28 9.86 -10.35
C VAL A 168 18.61 10.66 -9.11
N PHE A 169 17.61 11.21 -8.45
CA PHE A 169 17.82 12.26 -7.45
C PHE A 169 17.96 11.74 -6.02
N GLU A 170 17.33 10.61 -5.69
CA GLU A 170 17.36 10.10 -4.31
C GLU A 170 18.35 8.94 -4.15
N PHE A 171 18.49 8.08 -5.17
CA PHE A 171 19.38 6.93 -5.09
C PHE A 171 20.70 7.11 -5.86
N GLY A 172 20.82 8.09 -6.75
CA GLY A 172 22.02 8.28 -7.60
C GLY A 172 22.27 7.11 -8.56
N GLN A 173 21.21 6.37 -8.95
CA GLN A 173 21.29 5.16 -9.77
C GLN A 173 20.82 5.44 -11.19
N GLY A 174 21.64 6.16 -11.98
CA GLY A 174 21.33 6.56 -13.35
C GLY A 174 21.04 5.37 -14.27
N ASP A 175 21.77 4.28 -14.11
CA ASP A 175 21.58 3.03 -14.85
C ASP A 175 20.17 2.45 -14.73
N LYS A 176 19.60 2.52 -13.55
CA LYS A 176 18.21 2.09 -13.31
C LYS A 176 17.18 3.11 -13.80
N ALA A 177 17.51 4.39 -13.76
CA ALA A 177 16.60 5.47 -14.15
C ALA A 177 16.34 5.51 -15.66
N ILE A 178 17.41 5.34 -16.47
CA ILE A 178 17.38 5.48 -17.93
C ILE A 178 16.19 4.73 -18.56
N PRO A 179 16.00 3.42 -18.38
CA PRO A 179 14.95 2.69 -19.08
C PRO A 179 13.53 3.17 -18.74
N TYR A 180 13.31 3.67 -17.53
CA TYR A 180 12.01 4.22 -17.14
C TYR A 180 11.75 5.60 -17.77
N LEU A 181 12.76 6.48 -17.77
CA LEU A 181 12.65 7.82 -18.34
C LEU A 181 12.56 7.79 -19.87
N GLU A 182 13.35 6.94 -20.54
CA GLU A 182 13.23 6.73 -21.98
C GLU A 182 11.83 6.22 -22.36
N LYS A 183 11.32 5.22 -21.63
CA LYS A 183 9.97 4.71 -21.84
C LYS A 183 8.90 5.77 -21.57
N PHE A 184 9.06 6.62 -20.57
CA PHE A 184 8.16 7.74 -20.31
C PHE A 184 8.20 8.74 -21.47
N LEU A 185 9.38 9.15 -21.92
CA LEU A 185 9.58 10.14 -22.98
C LEU A 185 9.17 9.62 -24.36
N SER A 186 9.13 8.30 -24.56
CA SER A 186 8.58 7.74 -25.81
C SER A 186 7.10 8.07 -26.03
N VAL A 187 6.36 8.40 -24.93
CA VAL A 187 4.95 8.80 -24.97
C VAL A 187 4.81 10.31 -24.72
N GLN A 188 5.52 10.83 -23.72
CA GLN A 188 5.49 12.24 -23.29
C GLN A 188 6.72 12.99 -23.82
N THR A 189 6.81 13.09 -25.15
CA THR A 189 8.02 13.56 -25.87
C THR A 189 8.42 15.00 -25.60
N ARG A 190 7.61 15.80 -24.93
CA ARG A 190 7.85 17.24 -24.66
C ARG A 190 7.94 17.57 -23.16
N ASP A 191 8.05 16.57 -22.32
CA ASP A 191 8.20 16.80 -20.88
C ASP A 191 9.64 17.20 -20.54
N THR A 192 9.88 18.50 -20.39
CA THR A 192 11.20 19.08 -20.10
C THR A 192 11.79 18.60 -18.77
N ASN A 193 10.94 18.32 -17.77
CA ASN A 193 11.43 17.81 -16.48
C ASN A 193 11.95 16.37 -16.63
N ALA A 194 11.27 15.56 -17.41
CA ALA A 194 11.73 14.20 -17.69
C ALA A 194 12.99 14.19 -18.57
N MET A 195 13.10 15.09 -19.57
CA MET A 195 14.33 15.26 -20.36
C MET A 195 15.51 15.65 -19.47
N PHE A 196 15.31 16.63 -18.58
CA PHE A 196 16.34 17.03 -17.63
C PHE A 196 16.74 15.90 -16.68
N ALA A 197 15.80 15.13 -16.19
CA ALA A 197 16.07 13.96 -15.37
C ALA A 197 16.84 12.88 -16.16
N LEU A 198 16.49 12.64 -17.43
CA LEU A 198 17.20 11.68 -18.29
C LEU A 198 18.63 12.15 -18.56
N ALA A 199 18.84 13.44 -18.85
CA ALA A 199 20.18 13.99 -18.99
C ALA A 199 21.02 13.79 -17.71
N GLY A 200 20.40 14.00 -16.54
CA GLY A 200 21.02 13.71 -15.25
C GLY A 200 21.37 12.22 -15.08
N ALA A 201 20.50 11.31 -15.52
CA ALA A 201 20.76 9.87 -15.49
C ALA A 201 21.93 9.47 -16.40
N TYR A 202 22.00 10.04 -17.62
CA TYR A 202 23.14 9.84 -18.52
C TYR A 202 24.43 10.41 -17.94
N TYR A 203 24.38 11.58 -17.32
CA TYR A 203 25.53 12.16 -16.63
C TYR A 203 26.07 11.25 -15.52
N LEU A 204 25.19 10.71 -14.68
CA LEU A 204 25.55 9.77 -13.61
C LEU A 204 26.18 8.47 -14.13
N THR A 205 25.89 8.10 -15.37
CA THR A 205 26.43 6.89 -16.02
C THR A 205 27.57 7.17 -17.00
N TYR A 206 28.13 8.41 -16.99
CA TYR A 206 29.23 8.85 -17.85
C TYR A 206 28.91 8.81 -19.37
N GLN A 207 27.63 8.83 -19.75
CA GLN A 207 27.17 8.90 -21.14
C GLN A 207 26.97 10.37 -21.55
N PHE A 208 28.04 11.16 -21.53
CA PHE A 208 27.98 12.62 -21.68
C PHE A 208 27.40 13.08 -23.02
N ASP A 209 27.70 12.36 -24.11
CA ASP A 209 27.17 12.71 -25.42
C ASP A 209 25.63 12.68 -25.44
N LYS A 210 25.02 11.67 -24.86
CA LYS A 210 23.57 11.56 -24.73
C LYS A 210 22.95 12.56 -23.73
N ALA A 211 23.74 13.02 -22.79
CA ALA A 211 23.25 14.02 -21.82
C ALA A 211 23.12 15.42 -22.42
N ILE A 212 23.75 15.68 -23.56
CA ILE A 212 23.77 16.98 -24.27
C ILE A 212 22.73 17.03 -25.40
N GLU A 213 22.38 15.87 -25.97
CA GLU A 213 21.34 15.75 -26.99
C GLU A 213 19.93 16.09 -26.44
#